data_b4a9019b670ebf62a4a93910557a93b5
#
_entry.id   b4a9019b670ebf62a4a93910557a93b5
#
_cell.length_a   1.000
_cell.length_b   1.000
_cell.length_c   1.000
_cell.angle_alpha   90.00
_cell.angle_beta   90.00
_cell.angle_gamma   90.00
#
_symmetry.space_group_name_H-M   'P 1'
#
loop_
_entity.id
_entity.type
_entity.pdbx_description
1 polymer ?
#
loop_
_entity_poly.entity_id
_entity_poly.type
_entity_poly.pdbx_seq_one_letter_code
_entity_poly.pdbx_strand_id
1 'polypeptide(L)'
;MEVRKIYLSAILDLYDRRIVSYRIGDSNNNSLVFETFDEAVKANPDAHPLFHSDRGFQYTSKSFRDKLIAANMRQSMSRVGRCIDNGPMEGFWGILKSEMYYLRKFTSRDDLISAIERYLYFYNNKRYQQRLRCMTPMEFHCTAA
;
A
#
# COMPACT_ATOMS: atom_id res chain seq x y z
N MET A 1 15.18 25.20 6.64
CA MET A 1 15.35 23.85 6.09
C MET A 1 14.06 23.44 5.40
N GLU A 2 14.09 23.34 4.09
CA GLU A 2 12.92 22.91 3.33
C GLU A 2 12.62 21.44 3.65
N VAL A 3 11.51 21.18 4.28
CA VAL A 3 11.01 19.81 4.48
C VAL A 3 10.45 19.35 3.14
N ARG A 4 11.25 18.63 2.36
CA ARG A 4 10.76 18.03 1.12
C ARG A 4 9.74 16.96 1.44
N LYS A 5 8.56 17.09 0.86
CA LYS A 5 7.54 16.05 0.94
C LYS A 5 8.01 14.80 0.26
N ILE A 6 7.73 13.66 0.87
CA ILE A 6 7.87 12.38 0.20
C ILE A 6 6.49 11.74 0.09
N TYR A 7 6.34 10.88 -0.90
CA TYR A 7 5.09 10.18 -1.18
C TYR A 7 5.31 8.68 -1.07
N LEU A 8 4.41 8.00 -0.40
CA LEU A 8 4.40 6.56 -0.26
C LEU A 8 3.20 6.00 -1.02
N SER A 9 3.46 5.13 -1.98
CA SER A 9 2.45 4.32 -2.65
C SER A 9 2.54 2.90 -2.14
N ALA A 10 1.42 2.29 -1.80
CA ALA A 10 1.38 0.93 -1.29
C ALA A 10 0.15 0.18 -1.77
N ILE A 11 0.27 -1.14 -1.89
CA ILE A 11 -0.82 -2.05 -2.20
C ILE A 11 -1.04 -2.94 -0.98
N LEU A 12 -2.26 -2.94 -0.47
CA LEU A 12 -2.70 -3.70 0.69
C LEU A 12 -3.54 -4.88 0.24
N ASP A 13 -3.19 -6.09 0.68
CA ASP A 13 -4.04 -7.26 0.52
C ASP A 13 -5.13 -7.25 1.59
N LEU A 14 -6.39 -7.30 1.18
CA LEU A 14 -7.51 -7.21 2.12
C LEU A 14 -7.78 -8.52 2.86
N TYR A 15 -7.24 -9.63 2.39
CA TYR A 15 -7.39 -10.93 3.07
C TYR A 15 -6.47 -11.03 4.28
N ASP A 16 -5.17 -10.84 4.07
CA ASP A 16 -4.15 -11.01 5.12
C ASP A 16 -3.62 -9.69 5.69
N ARG A 17 -4.07 -8.55 5.14
CA ARG A 17 -3.65 -7.20 5.54
C ARG A 17 -2.16 -6.95 5.35
N ARG A 18 -1.49 -7.73 4.51
CA ARG A 18 -0.10 -7.56 4.15
C ARG A 18 0.05 -6.40 3.17
N ILE A 19 1.11 -5.63 3.33
CA ILE A 19 1.55 -4.71 2.27
C ILE A 19 2.28 -5.55 1.23
N VAL A 20 1.67 -5.71 0.07
CA VAL A 20 2.19 -6.56 -1.02
C VAL A 20 3.39 -5.92 -1.68
N SER A 21 3.32 -4.62 -1.92
CA SER A 21 4.41 -3.83 -2.48
C SER A 21 4.25 -2.37 -2.09
N TYR A 22 5.34 -1.62 -2.16
CA TYR A 22 5.33 -0.19 -1.92
C TYR A 22 6.47 0.50 -2.68
N ARG A 23 6.30 1.79 -2.94
CA ARG A 23 7.33 2.68 -3.49
C ARG A 23 7.31 4.02 -2.79
N ILE A 24 8.48 4.59 -2.61
CA ILE A 24 8.67 5.93 -2.04
C ILE A 24 9.21 6.82 -3.14
N GLY A 25 8.62 7.99 -3.32
CA GLY A 25 9.01 8.94 -4.37
C GLY A 25 8.89 10.39 -3.94
N ASP A 26 9.41 11.27 -4.78
CA ASP A 26 9.41 12.72 -4.53
C ASP A 26 8.15 13.40 -5.08
N SER A 27 7.40 12.75 -5.92
CA SER A 27 6.15 13.28 -6.45
C SER A 27 5.06 12.21 -6.56
N ASN A 28 3.82 12.65 -6.39
CA ASN A 28 2.65 11.80 -6.54
C ASN A 28 2.23 11.76 -8.01
N ASN A 29 2.95 10.99 -8.80
CA ASN A 29 2.72 10.87 -10.23
C ASN A 29 2.36 9.43 -10.63
N ASN A 30 2.06 9.25 -11.92
CA ASN A 30 1.70 7.95 -12.46
C ASN A 30 2.83 6.91 -12.27
N SER A 31 4.09 7.32 -12.43
CA SER A 31 5.23 6.41 -12.27
C SER A 31 5.26 5.76 -10.90
N LEU A 32 5.01 6.52 -9.84
CA LEU A 32 5.01 6.00 -8.47
C LEU A 32 3.99 4.87 -8.30
N VAL A 33 2.75 5.11 -8.73
CA VAL A 33 1.66 4.12 -8.64
C VAL A 33 1.92 2.94 -9.56
N PHE A 34 2.35 3.18 -10.79
CA PHE A 34 2.57 2.14 -11.80
C PHE A 34 3.70 1.22 -11.41
N GLU A 35 4.80 1.75 -10.88
CA GLU A 35 5.92 0.94 -10.39
C GLU A 35 5.51 0.09 -9.19
N THR A 36 4.70 0.63 -8.29
CA THR A 36 4.16 -0.12 -7.15
C THR A 36 3.32 -1.31 -7.64
N PHE A 37 2.46 -1.07 -8.61
CA PHE A 37 1.62 -2.11 -9.21
C PHE A 37 2.47 -3.15 -9.95
N ASP A 38 3.42 -2.72 -10.76
CA ASP A 38 4.29 -3.63 -11.53
C ASP A 38 5.09 -4.54 -10.60
N GLU A 39 5.59 -4.04 -9.48
CA GLU A 39 6.28 -4.85 -8.48
C GLU A 39 5.36 -5.89 -7.82
N ALA A 40 4.13 -5.52 -7.53
CA ALA A 40 3.15 -6.45 -6.96
C ALA A 40 2.86 -7.60 -7.93
N VAL A 41 2.68 -7.30 -9.20
CA VAL A 41 2.45 -8.31 -10.25
C VAL A 41 3.67 -9.21 -10.43
N LYS A 42 4.87 -8.63 -10.45
CA LYS A 42 6.12 -9.37 -10.60
C LYS A 42 6.36 -10.36 -9.44
N ALA A 43 6.03 -9.93 -8.23
CA ALA A 43 6.19 -10.77 -7.04
C ALA A 43 5.10 -11.85 -6.92
N ASN A 44 3.96 -11.65 -7.57
CA ASN A 44 2.80 -12.55 -7.48
C ASN A 44 2.20 -12.81 -8.88
N PRO A 45 2.96 -13.46 -9.78
CA PRO A 45 2.56 -13.55 -11.20
C PRO A 45 1.29 -14.37 -11.44
N ASP A 46 0.97 -15.28 -10.53
CA ASP A 46 -0.20 -16.14 -10.64
C ASP A 46 -1.45 -15.58 -9.92
N ALA A 47 -1.33 -14.42 -9.29
CA ALA A 47 -2.44 -13.81 -8.59
C ALA A 47 -3.24 -12.88 -9.51
N HIS A 48 -4.55 -13.05 -9.51
CA HIS A 48 -5.47 -12.24 -10.32
C HIS A 48 -6.58 -11.66 -9.44
N PRO A 49 -6.25 -10.89 -8.38
CA PRO A 49 -7.25 -10.34 -7.48
C PRO A 49 -8.06 -9.21 -8.13
N LEU A 50 -9.19 -8.89 -7.52
CA LEU A 50 -9.89 -7.66 -7.82
C LEU A 50 -9.09 -6.49 -7.23
N PHE A 51 -8.71 -5.53 -8.07
CA PHE A 51 -7.97 -4.35 -7.66
C PHE A 51 -8.93 -3.21 -7.30
N HIS A 52 -8.93 -2.80 -6.04
CA HIS A 52 -9.76 -1.69 -5.57
C HIS A 52 -8.91 -0.44 -5.33
N SER A 53 -9.39 0.71 -5.79
CA SER A 53 -8.72 1.99 -5.59
C SER A 53 -9.74 3.11 -5.36
N ASP A 54 -9.24 4.27 -4.94
CA ASP A 54 -10.01 5.50 -5.02
C ASP A 54 -10.08 5.99 -6.48
N ARG A 55 -10.63 7.19 -6.69
CA ARG A 55 -10.77 7.79 -8.02
C ARG A 55 -9.64 8.77 -8.36
N GLY A 56 -8.47 8.60 -7.75
CA GLY A 56 -7.29 9.38 -8.10
C GLY A 56 -6.97 9.27 -9.59
N PHE A 57 -6.39 10.33 -10.17
CA PHE A 57 -6.15 10.39 -11.62
C PHE A 57 -5.24 9.25 -12.11
N GLN A 58 -4.34 8.76 -11.29
CA GLN A 58 -3.47 7.63 -11.64
C GLN A 58 -4.28 6.37 -11.93
N TYR A 59 -5.33 6.12 -11.15
CA TYR A 59 -6.15 4.91 -11.22
C TYR A 59 -7.26 5.00 -12.27
N THR A 60 -7.64 6.20 -12.69
CA THR A 60 -8.66 6.42 -13.73
C THR A 60 -8.07 6.51 -15.13
N SER A 61 -6.74 6.52 -15.25
CA SER A 61 -6.06 6.64 -16.54
C SER A 61 -6.23 5.38 -17.38
N LYS A 62 -6.19 5.57 -18.71
CA LYS A 62 -6.21 4.45 -19.65
C LYS A 62 -4.96 3.57 -19.47
N SER A 63 -3.82 4.17 -19.20
CA SER A 63 -2.56 3.45 -19.00
C SER A 63 -2.65 2.46 -17.83
N PHE A 64 -3.27 2.87 -16.73
CA PHE A 64 -3.47 1.97 -15.59
C PHE A 64 -4.46 0.85 -15.91
N ARG A 65 -5.55 1.18 -16.61
CA ARG A 65 -6.53 0.18 -17.07
C ARG A 65 -5.85 -0.88 -17.95
N ASP A 66 -4.99 -0.44 -18.87
CA ASP A 66 -4.26 -1.36 -19.76
C ASP A 66 -3.32 -2.30 -18.96
N LYS A 67 -2.68 -1.79 -17.90
CA LYS A 67 -1.88 -2.61 -16.99
C LYS A 67 -2.70 -3.67 -16.25
N LEU A 68 -3.89 -3.31 -15.79
CA LEU A 68 -4.79 -4.26 -15.13
C LEU A 68 -5.24 -5.35 -16.09
N ILE A 69 -5.61 -4.99 -17.31
CA ILE A 69 -6.02 -5.94 -18.34
C ILE A 69 -4.87 -6.89 -18.66
N ALA A 70 -3.65 -6.36 -18.84
CA ALA A 70 -2.46 -7.17 -19.13
C ALA A 70 -2.13 -8.15 -17.97
N ALA A 71 -2.45 -7.77 -16.73
CA ALA A 71 -2.29 -8.62 -15.55
C ALA A 71 -3.49 -9.55 -15.30
N ASN A 72 -4.50 -9.52 -16.18
CA ASN A 72 -5.74 -10.28 -16.07
C ASN A 72 -6.49 -9.99 -14.76
N MET A 73 -6.56 -8.72 -14.41
CA MET A 73 -7.25 -8.22 -13.20
C MET A 73 -8.44 -7.33 -13.58
N ARG A 74 -9.42 -7.27 -12.69
CA ARG A 74 -10.54 -6.34 -12.78
C ARG A 74 -10.30 -5.17 -11.85
N GLN A 75 -10.86 -4.01 -12.19
CA GLN A 75 -10.80 -2.82 -11.37
C GLN A 75 -12.14 -2.56 -10.69
N SER A 76 -12.07 -2.28 -9.38
CA SER A 76 -13.15 -1.74 -8.59
C SER A 76 -12.73 -0.36 -8.09
N MET A 77 -13.65 0.59 -8.03
CA MET A 77 -13.37 1.94 -7.53
C MET A 77 -14.33 2.32 -6.43
N SER A 78 -13.83 3.12 -5.47
CA SER A 78 -14.68 3.76 -4.49
C SER A 78 -15.74 4.60 -5.18
N ARG A 79 -16.97 4.58 -4.66
CA ARG A 79 -18.06 5.40 -5.17
C ARG A 79 -17.73 6.87 -4.96
N VAL A 80 -18.24 7.72 -5.85
CA VAL A 80 -18.04 9.17 -5.75
C VAL A 80 -18.56 9.67 -4.39
N GLY A 81 -17.72 10.37 -3.64
CA GLY A 81 -18.08 10.91 -2.34
C GLY A 81 -18.23 9.88 -1.22
N ARG A 82 -17.79 8.63 -1.43
CA ARG A 82 -17.91 7.53 -0.46
C ARG A 82 -16.54 7.07 0.02
N CYS A 83 -15.88 7.85 0.86
CA CYS A 83 -14.56 7.52 1.41
C CYS A 83 -14.57 6.22 2.22
N ILE A 84 -15.69 5.81 2.79
CA ILE A 84 -15.83 4.55 3.53
C ILE A 84 -15.51 3.33 2.66
N ASP A 85 -15.67 3.42 1.35
CA ASP A 85 -15.33 2.34 0.43
C ASP A 85 -13.83 2.04 0.39
N ASN A 86 -12.98 2.95 0.91
CA ASN A 86 -11.53 2.80 0.98
C ASN A 86 -11.02 2.69 2.42
N GLY A 87 -11.88 2.32 3.35
CA GLY A 87 -11.59 2.28 4.78
C GLY A 87 -10.37 1.47 5.18
N PRO A 88 -10.16 0.22 4.66
CA PRO A 88 -8.98 -0.56 5.04
C PRO A 88 -7.66 0.12 4.71
N MET A 89 -7.53 0.76 3.55
CA MET A 89 -6.32 1.47 3.16
C MET A 89 -6.12 2.72 4.01
N GLU A 90 -7.17 3.48 4.27
CA GLU A 90 -7.12 4.63 5.15
C GLU A 90 -6.77 4.24 6.59
N GLY A 91 -7.29 3.12 7.06
CA GLY A 91 -6.93 2.54 8.35
C GLY A 91 -5.44 2.23 8.44
N PHE A 92 -4.86 1.67 7.39
CA PHE A 92 -3.42 1.42 7.32
C PHE A 92 -2.62 2.72 7.43
N TRP A 93 -3.00 3.78 6.69
CA TRP A 93 -2.31 5.07 6.79
C TRP A 93 -2.38 5.64 8.21
N GLY A 94 -3.52 5.52 8.87
CA GLY A 94 -3.71 5.94 10.26
C GLY A 94 -2.78 5.19 11.22
N ILE A 95 -2.67 3.89 11.07
CA ILE A 95 -1.79 3.03 11.87
C ILE A 95 -0.32 3.44 11.66
N LEU A 96 0.13 3.58 10.43
CA LEU A 96 1.49 3.98 10.11
C LEU A 96 1.83 5.34 10.74
N LYS A 97 0.93 6.30 10.63
CA LYS A 97 1.12 7.63 11.20
C LYS A 97 1.18 7.61 12.72
N SER A 98 0.27 6.91 13.37
CA SER A 98 0.19 6.88 14.83
C SER A 98 1.30 6.03 15.46
N GLU A 99 1.72 4.95 14.82
CA GLU A 99 2.72 4.03 15.37
C GLU A 99 4.15 4.40 15.00
N MET A 100 4.37 5.23 13.99
CA MET A 100 5.71 5.60 13.53
C MET A 100 5.88 7.09 13.29
N TYR A 101 5.08 7.68 12.41
CA TYR A 101 5.34 9.03 11.91
C TYR A 101 5.20 10.10 12.98
N TYR A 102 4.19 10.02 13.84
CA TYR A 102 3.95 11.01 14.90
C TYR A 102 4.77 10.79 16.18
N LEU A 103 5.43 9.65 16.30
CA LEU A 103 6.17 9.31 17.53
C LEU A 103 7.54 9.97 17.65
N ARG A 104 8.09 10.47 16.54
CA ARG A 104 9.40 11.12 16.57
C ARG A 104 9.53 12.17 15.46
N LYS A 105 10.54 13.03 15.61
CA LYS A 105 10.93 13.97 14.56
C LYS A 105 12.01 13.35 13.69
N PHE A 106 11.90 13.56 12.40
CA PHE A 106 12.88 13.08 11.42
C PHE A 106 13.85 14.20 11.08
N THR A 107 15.13 13.86 11.04
CA THR A 107 16.21 14.83 10.85
C THR A 107 16.57 15.02 9.39
N SER A 108 16.24 14.04 8.54
CA SER A 108 16.53 14.07 7.12
C SER A 108 15.52 13.23 6.34
N ARG A 109 15.54 13.41 5.01
CA ARG A 109 14.76 12.58 4.08
C ARG A 109 15.13 11.11 4.21
N ASP A 110 16.42 10.80 4.28
CA ASP A 110 16.90 9.43 4.39
C ASP A 110 16.49 8.79 5.72
N ASP A 111 16.49 9.55 6.80
CA ASP A 111 16.00 9.09 8.10
C ASP A 111 14.52 8.68 8.03
N LEU A 112 13.69 9.48 7.39
CA LEU A 112 12.28 9.17 7.22
C LEU A 112 12.06 7.94 6.32
N ILE A 113 12.78 7.85 5.21
CA ILE A 113 12.69 6.70 4.29
C ILE A 113 13.09 5.41 5.01
N SER A 114 14.19 5.42 5.74
CA SER A 114 14.64 4.26 6.52
C SER A 114 13.61 3.85 7.57
N ALA A 115 12.98 4.82 8.23
CA ALA A 115 11.95 4.55 9.21
C ALA A 115 10.70 3.91 8.59
N ILE A 116 10.29 4.40 7.41
CA ILE A 116 9.16 3.82 6.67
C ILE A 116 9.47 2.37 6.28
N GLU A 117 10.64 2.11 5.71
CA GLU A 117 11.02 0.77 5.29
C GLU A 117 11.06 -0.21 6.46
N ARG A 118 11.64 0.20 7.59
CA ARG A 118 11.67 -0.62 8.81
C ARG A 118 10.27 -0.84 9.37
N TYR A 119 9.40 0.17 9.32
CA TYR A 119 8.04 0.05 9.81
C TYR A 119 7.22 -0.91 8.94
N LEU A 120 7.36 -0.85 7.62
CA LEU A 120 6.64 -1.75 6.72
C LEU A 120 7.09 -3.21 6.91
N TYR A 121 8.36 -3.44 7.15
CA TYR A 121 8.84 -4.77 7.53
C TYR A 121 8.24 -5.24 8.85
N PHE A 122 8.25 -4.38 9.87
CA PHE A 122 7.62 -4.65 11.16
C PHE A 122 6.12 -4.95 11.00
N TYR A 123 5.42 -4.13 10.23
CA TYR A 123 3.99 -4.28 10.00
C TYR A 123 3.67 -5.67 9.41
N ASN A 124 4.38 -6.08 8.39
CA ASN A 124 4.14 -7.36 7.73
C ASN A 124 4.56 -8.57 8.57
N ASN A 125 5.66 -8.48 9.31
CA ASN A 125 6.34 -9.65 9.87
C ASN A 125 6.33 -9.72 11.40
N LYS A 126 6.07 -8.61 12.10
CA LYS A 126 6.21 -8.53 13.56
C LYS A 126 4.96 -7.96 14.26
N ARG A 127 4.11 -7.23 13.57
CA ARG A 127 2.95 -6.60 14.16
C ARG A 127 1.76 -7.55 14.18
N TYR A 128 1.32 -7.93 15.37
CA TYR A 128 0.12 -8.76 15.56
C TYR A 128 -1.15 -7.93 15.35
N GLN A 129 -2.16 -8.54 14.76
CA GLN A 129 -3.47 -7.92 14.55
C GLN A 129 -4.56 -8.84 15.04
N GLN A 130 -5.45 -8.30 15.88
CA GLN A 130 -6.54 -9.08 16.47
C GLN A 130 -7.45 -9.71 15.39
N ARG A 131 -7.74 -8.96 14.32
CA ARG A 131 -8.57 -9.48 13.22
C ARG A 131 -7.93 -10.63 12.46
N LEU A 132 -6.62 -10.81 12.57
CA LEU A 132 -5.87 -11.90 11.97
C LEU A 132 -5.61 -13.03 12.98
N ARG A 133 -6.52 -13.24 13.91
CA ARG A 133 -6.38 -14.24 14.98
C ARG A 133 -5.11 -14.01 15.81
N CYS A 134 -4.76 -12.76 16.03
CA CYS A 134 -3.55 -12.32 16.75
C CYS A 134 -2.25 -12.77 16.05
N MET A 135 -2.30 -12.93 14.73
CA MET A 135 -1.12 -13.21 13.90
C MET A 135 -0.62 -11.93 13.23
N THR A 136 0.62 -11.98 12.75
CA THR A 136 1.11 -10.97 11.82
C THR A 136 0.51 -11.21 10.43
N PRO A 137 0.49 -10.21 9.53
CA PRO A 137 0.05 -10.40 8.15
C PRO A 137 0.76 -11.55 7.44
N MET A 138 2.09 -11.68 7.61
CA MET A 138 2.84 -12.77 6.97
C MET A 138 2.52 -14.14 7.55
N GLU A 139 2.33 -14.25 8.87
CA GLU A 139 1.89 -15.49 9.49
C GLU A 139 0.52 -15.91 8.97
N PHE A 140 -0.41 -14.97 8.91
CA PHE A 140 -1.75 -15.22 8.41
C PHE A 140 -1.74 -15.59 6.92
N HIS A 141 -0.91 -14.91 6.12
CA HIS A 141 -0.70 -15.24 4.71
C HIS A 141 -0.24 -16.69 4.54
N CYS A 142 0.70 -17.15 5.35
CA CYS A 142 1.22 -18.51 5.28
C CYS A 142 0.21 -19.59 5.75
N THR A 143 -0.85 -19.21 6.45
CA THR A 143 -1.94 -20.15 6.83
C THR A 143 -2.94 -20.39 5.70
N ALA A 144 -2.97 -19.53 4.68
CA ALA A 144 -3.84 -19.71 3.52
C ALA A 144 -3.30 -20.86 2.66
N ALA A 145 -4.05 -21.92 2.64
CA ALA A 145 -3.73 -23.08 1.81
C ALA A 145 -4.22 -22.86 0.38
#